data_16dccf899091beb1a4410b1b8b52fa49
#
_entry.id   16dccf899091beb1a4410b1b8b52fa49
#
_cell.length_a   1.000
_cell.length_b   1.000
_cell.length_c   1.000
_cell.angle_alpha   90.00
_cell.angle_beta   90.00
_cell.angle_gamma   90.00
#
_symmetry.space_group_name_H-M   'P 1'
#
loop_
_entity.id
_entity.type
_entity.pdbx_description
1 polymer ?
#
loop_
_entity_poly.entity_id
_entity_poly.type
_entity_poly.pdbx_seq_one_letter_code
_entity_poly.pdbx_strand_id
1 'polypeptide(L)'
;MIQENIRISVIVAAYNIEEYLVRCLDSICNQTYHNLEILVVDDGSTDETGRICEEYAGKDPRIQVIHQNNMGLSGARNSALKIATGEYIGYVDGDDYIEPDMYENMLDACLENDAQLAVCSYRQIGSEKAQ
;
A
#
# COMPACT_ATOMS: atom_id res chain seq x y z
N MET A 1 -22.15 -2.64 7.79
CA MET A 1 -21.08 -1.71 8.16
C MET A 1 -19.93 -2.45 8.79
N ILE A 2 -18.71 -2.11 8.40
CA ILE A 2 -17.51 -2.76 8.95
C ILE A 2 -17.11 -2.10 10.24
N GLN A 3 -16.77 -2.91 11.22
CA GLN A 3 -16.13 -2.42 12.42
C GLN A 3 -14.66 -2.21 12.12
N GLU A 4 -14.15 -1.02 12.47
CA GLU A 4 -12.76 -0.69 12.15
C GLU A 4 -11.80 -1.09 13.27
N ASN A 5 -12.06 -2.22 13.92
CA ASN A 5 -11.15 -2.74 14.92
C ASN A 5 -10.17 -3.77 14.35
N ILE A 6 -10.30 -4.12 13.09
CA ILE A 6 -9.37 -5.03 12.42
C ILE A 6 -8.37 -4.17 11.66
N ARG A 7 -7.08 -4.39 11.92
CA ARG A 7 -6.03 -3.62 11.28
C ARG A 7 -5.57 -4.32 10.02
N ILE A 8 -5.42 -3.56 8.95
CA ILE A 8 -4.84 -4.02 7.71
C ILE A 8 -3.49 -3.34 7.54
N SER A 9 -2.43 -4.13 7.35
CA SER A 9 -1.11 -3.58 7.02
C SER A 9 -0.99 -3.51 5.51
N VAL A 10 -0.84 -2.29 5.00
CA VAL A 10 -0.70 -2.06 3.56
C VAL A 10 0.78 -1.85 3.27
N ILE A 11 1.35 -2.73 2.47
CA ILE A 11 2.77 -2.70 2.14
C ILE A 11 2.95 -2.10 0.77
N VAL A 12 3.72 -1.03 0.69
CA VAL A 12 3.99 -0.32 -0.56
C VAL A 12 5.49 -0.41 -0.85
N ALA A 13 5.84 -1.06 -1.94
CA ALA A 13 7.24 -1.12 -2.39
C ALA A 13 7.47 -0.02 -3.42
N ALA A 14 8.51 0.77 -3.21
CA ALA A 14 8.79 1.93 -4.05
C ALA A 14 10.27 1.95 -4.44
N TYR A 15 10.51 2.09 -5.74
CA TYR A 15 11.86 2.22 -6.26
C TYR A 15 11.83 3.10 -7.50
N ASN A 16 12.38 4.31 -7.36
CA ASN A 16 12.49 5.28 -8.46
C ASN A 16 11.18 5.48 -9.19
N ILE A 17 10.12 5.80 -8.41
CA ILE A 17 8.77 6.00 -8.97
C ILE A 17 8.21 7.34 -8.55
N GLU A 18 9.07 8.36 -8.54
CA GLU A 18 8.66 9.70 -8.06
C GLU A 18 7.45 10.24 -8.82
N GLU A 19 7.26 9.83 -10.09
CA GLU A 19 6.14 10.34 -10.89
C GLU A 19 4.80 9.77 -10.45
N TYR A 20 4.79 8.61 -9.78
CA TYR A 20 3.55 7.89 -9.51
C TYR A 20 3.24 7.78 -8.03
N LEU A 21 4.23 7.98 -7.18
CA LEU A 21 4.10 7.64 -5.75
C LEU A 21 3.06 8.50 -5.06
N VAL A 22 2.96 9.78 -5.41
CA VAL A 22 1.98 10.67 -4.79
C VAL A 22 0.56 10.13 -5.01
N ARG A 23 0.24 9.74 -6.24
CA ARG A 23 -1.08 9.19 -6.55
C ARG A 23 -1.33 7.90 -5.79
N CYS A 24 -0.31 7.05 -5.70
CA CYS A 24 -0.42 5.81 -4.94
C CYS A 24 -0.73 6.08 -3.47
N LEU A 25 0.07 6.91 -2.83
CA LEU A 25 -0.09 7.18 -1.40
C LEU A 25 -1.40 7.91 -1.10
N ASP A 26 -1.79 8.85 -1.96
CA ASP A 26 -3.09 9.51 -1.79
C ASP A 26 -4.23 8.49 -1.81
N SER A 27 -4.16 7.52 -2.72
CA SER A 27 -5.24 6.54 -2.84
C SER A 27 -5.33 5.63 -1.61
N ILE A 28 -4.21 5.40 -0.94
CA ILE A 28 -4.20 4.59 0.28
C ILE A 28 -4.65 5.43 1.48
N CYS A 29 -4.15 6.65 1.58
CA CYS A 29 -4.51 7.52 2.70
C CYS A 29 -5.99 7.88 2.69
N ASN A 30 -6.61 7.91 1.52
CA ASN A 30 -8.01 8.32 1.37
C ASN A 30 -8.98 7.14 1.29
N GLN A 31 -8.54 5.95 1.71
CA GLN A 31 -9.44 4.80 1.76
C GLN A 31 -10.59 5.04 2.72
N THR A 32 -11.77 4.50 2.38
CA THR A 32 -12.92 4.59 3.27
C THR A 32 -12.74 3.78 4.54
N TYR A 33 -11.92 2.74 4.50
CA TYR A 33 -11.52 1.99 5.69
C TYR A 33 -10.30 2.66 6.30
N HIS A 34 -10.36 3.03 7.58
CA HIS A 34 -9.35 3.90 8.18
C HIS A 34 -8.30 3.18 9.03
N ASN A 35 -8.59 1.99 9.54
CA ASN A 35 -7.64 1.31 10.43
C ASN A 35 -6.57 0.59 9.63
N LEU A 36 -5.68 1.38 9.06
CA LEU A 36 -4.60 0.92 8.22
C LEU A 36 -3.25 1.20 8.88
N GLU A 37 -2.34 0.29 8.73
CA GLU A 37 -0.91 0.52 8.99
C GLU A 37 -0.25 0.54 7.61
N ILE A 38 0.34 1.68 7.24
CA ILE A 38 0.87 1.87 5.90
C ILE A 38 2.39 1.81 5.96
N LEU A 39 2.96 0.75 5.41
CA LEU A 39 4.40 0.50 5.47
C LEU A 39 4.97 0.72 4.08
N VAL A 40 5.71 1.81 3.91
CA VAL A 40 6.27 2.18 2.61
C VAL A 40 7.76 1.87 2.64
N VAL A 41 8.20 1.03 1.71
CA VAL A 41 9.61 0.66 1.63
C VAL A 41 10.23 1.39 0.44
N ASP A 42 11.14 2.30 0.73
CA ASP A 42 11.96 2.97 -0.27
C ASP A 42 13.19 2.09 -0.51
N ASP A 43 13.17 1.36 -1.60
CA ASP A 43 14.13 0.29 -1.87
C ASP A 43 15.38 0.82 -2.57
N GLY A 44 15.99 1.83 -1.99
CA GLY A 44 17.24 2.38 -2.50
C GLY A 44 17.06 3.37 -3.63
N SER A 45 15.98 4.15 -3.61
CA SER A 45 15.71 5.11 -4.68
C SER A 45 16.77 6.19 -4.75
N THR A 46 17.07 6.62 -5.98
CA THR A 46 18.03 7.69 -6.23
C THR A 46 17.35 8.97 -6.70
N ASP A 47 16.04 8.93 -6.90
CA ASP A 47 15.24 10.10 -7.29
C ASP A 47 14.54 10.68 -6.06
N GLU A 48 13.43 11.40 -6.24
CA GLU A 48 12.70 12.04 -5.16
C GLU A 48 11.77 11.09 -4.40
N THR A 49 11.75 9.80 -4.75
CA THR A 49 10.86 8.84 -4.10
C THR A 49 11.02 8.85 -2.58
N GLY A 50 12.27 8.81 -2.09
CA GLY A 50 12.50 8.79 -0.65
C GLY A 50 11.99 10.03 0.06
N ARG A 51 12.16 11.20 -0.56
CA ARG A 51 11.66 12.47 0.00
C ARG A 51 10.14 12.48 0.06
N ILE A 52 9.49 11.96 -0.99
CA ILE A 52 8.03 11.89 -1.01
C ILE A 52 7.53 10.99 0.10
N CYS A 53 8.19 9.85 0.32
CA CYS A 53 7.82 8.96 1.41
C CYS A 53 7.84 9.69 2.75
N GLU A 54 8.92 10.43 3.02
CA GLU A 54 9.04 11.13 4.29
C GLU A 54 8.03 12.24 4.42
N GLU A 55 7.74 12.92 3.33
CA GLU A 55 6.74 13.98 3.34
C GLU A 55 5.37 13.42 3.74
N TYR A 56 4.99 12.28 3.17
CA TYR A 56 3.71 11.66 3.51
C TYR A 56 3.69 11.11 4.92
N ALA A 57 4.80 10.58 5.40
CA ALA A 57 4.88 10.12 6.79
C ALA A 57 4.66 11.27 7.77
N GLY A 58 5.11 12.47 7.39
CA GLY A 58 4.87 13.65 8.21
C GLY A 58 3.43 14.11 8.22
N LYS A 59 2.65 13.75 7.20
CA LYS A 59 1.24 14.18 7.09
C LYS A 59 0.28 13.16 7.69
N ASP A 60 0.62 11.87 7.63
CA ASP A 60 -0.29 10.81 8.05
C ASP A 60 0.46 9.90 9.03
N PRO A 61 0.05 9.89 10.30
CA PRO A 61 0.77 9.14 11.33
C PRO A 61 0.68 7.62 11.14
N ARG A 62 -0.19 7.13 10.25
CA ARG A 62 -0.29 5.70 9.97
C ARG A 62 0.84 5.22 9.07
N ILE A 63 1.59 6.13 8.44
CA ILE A 63 2.65 5.79 7.50
C ILE A 63 3.96 5.64 8.24
N GLN A 64 4.62 4.50 8.02
CA GLN A 64 5.98 4.25 8.49
C GLN A 64 6.83 3.97 7.27
N VAL A 65 7.98 4.62 7.17
CA VAL A 65 8.87 4.50 6.01
C VAL A 65 10.09 3.69 6.39
N ILE A 66 10.47 2.77 5.51
CA ILE A 66 11.71 1.99 5.63
C ILE A 66 12.59 2.38 4.44
N HIS A 67 13.77 2.91 4.71
CA HIS A 67 14.77 3.16 3.68
C HIS A 67 15.81 2.04 3.74
N GLN A 68 16.11 1.45 2.60
CA GLN A 68 17.06 0.35 2.56
C GLN A 68 17.82 0.37 1.23
N ASN A 69 18.91 -0.36 1.17
CA ASN A 69 19.60 -0.58 -0.09
C ASN A 69 18.73 -1.44 -0.98
N ASN A 70 18.84 -1.25 -2.30
CA ASN A 70 18.02 -1.96 -3.25
C ASN A 70 18.14 -3.47 -3.07
N MET A 71 17.02 -4.12 -2.78
CA MET A 71 16.92 -5.56 -2.56
C MET A 71 15.89 -6.21 -3.47
N GLY A 72 15.29 -5.43 -4.37
CA GLY A 72 14.25 -5.93 -5.26
C GLY A 72 12.88 -5.97 -4.58
N LEU A 73 11.87 -6.28 -5.37
CA LEU A 73 10.48 -6.25 -4.90
C LEU A 73 10.25 -7.20 -3.74
N SER A 74 10.72 -8.44 -3.86
CA SER A 74 10.54 -9.43 -2.80
C SER A 74 11.25 -9.00 -1.52
N GLY A 75 12.46 -8.47 -1.64
CA GLY A 75 13.21 -8.01 -0.47
C GLY A 75 12.52 -6.84 0.21
N ALA A 76 11.98 -5.90 -0.58
CA ALA A 76 11.27 -4.76 -0.02
C ALA A 76 10.02 -5.22 0.72
N ARG A 77 9.23 -6.12 0.12
CA ARG A 77 8.03 -6.64 0.77
C ARG A 77 8.38 -7.39 2.06
N ASN A 78 9.45 -8.18 2.03
CA ASN A 78 9.86 -8.93 3.21
C ASN A 78 10.26 -8.00 4.35
N SER A 79 10.93 -6.90 4.06
CA SER A 79 11.31 -5.95 5.09
C SER A 79 10.09 -5.41 5.82
N ALA A 80 9.04 -5.08 5.08
CA ALA A 80 7.80 -4.58 5.69
C ALA A 80 7.07 -5.68 6.44
N LEU A 81 7.06 -6.90 5.89
CA LEU A 81 6.38 -8.02 6.55
C LEU A 81 6.93 -8.28 7.94
N LYS A 82 8.22 -8.04 8.14
CA LYS A 82 8.86 -8.29 9.44
C LYS A 82 8.30 -7.41 10.55
N ILE A 83 7.76 -6.25 10.19
CA ILE A 83 7.26 -5.30 11.19
C ILE A 83 5.76 -5.07 11.10
N ALA A 84 5.08 -5.72 10.17
CA ALA A 84 3.64 -5.56 10.01
C ALA A 84 2.90 -6.13 11.21
N THR A 85 1.89 -5.39 11.69
CA THR A 85 1.13 -5.78 12.86
C THR A 85 -0.34 -6.05 12.56
N GLY A 86 -0.77 -5.88 11.30
CA GLY A 86 -2.18 -6.04 10.95
C GLY A 86 -2.60 -7.49 10.91
N GLU A 87 -3.91 -7.70 11.07
CA GLU A 87 -4.50 -9.03 10.94
C GLU A 87 -4.56 -9.48 9.48
N TYR A 88 -4.61 -8.52 8.58
CA TYR A 88 -4.55 -8.76 7.14
C TYR A 88 -3.42 -7.96 6.53
N ILE A 89 -2.87 -8.49 5.45
CA ILE A 89 -1.79 -7.83 4.72
C ILE A 89 -2.29 -7.51 3.32
N GLY A 90 -2.10 -6.27 2.89
CA GLY A 90 -2.36 -5.86 1.53
C GLY A 90 -1.08 -5.37 0.87
N TYR A 91 -0.94 -5.62 -0.43
CA TYR A 91 0.20 -5.14 -1.19
C TYR A 91 -0.27 -4.17 -2.27
N VAL A 92 0.39 -3.03 -2.35
CA VAL A 92 0.16 -2.04 -3.41
C VAL A 92 1.51 -1.62 -3.94
N ASP A 93 1.75 -1.81 -5.22
CA ASP A 93 2.99 -1.31 -5.81
C ASP A 93 2.94 0.21 -5.90
N GLY A 94 4.09 0.85 -5.69
CA GLY A 94 4.14 2.30 -5.57
C GLY A 94 3.79 3.07 -6.82
N ASP A 95 3.73 2.41 -7.98
CA ASP A 95 3.31 3.02 -9.23
C ASP A 95 1.84 2.76 -9.56
N ASP A 96 1.11 2.09 -8.67
CA ASP A 96 -0.31 1.83 -8.84
C ASP A 96 -1.12 2.73 -7.92
N TYR A 97 -2.44 2.70 -8.08
CA TYR A 97 -3.35 3.35 -7.14
C TYR A 97 -4.63 2.52 -7.04
N ILE A 98 -5.38 2.73 -5.97
CA ILE A 98 -6.49 1.86 -5.65
C ILE A 98 -7.78 2.69 -5.51
N GLU A 99 -8.91 2.01 -5.69
CA GLU A 99 -10.22 2.63 -5.55
C GLU A 99 -10.48 2.98 -4.09
N PRO A 100 -11.25 4.03 -3.83
CA PRO A 100 -11.43 4.52 -2.45
C PRO A 100 -12.00 3.50 -1.47
N ASP A 101 -12.81 2.56 -1.93
CA ASP A 101 -13.49 1.60 -1.06
C ASP A 101 -12.91 0.19 -1.20
N MET A 102 -11.72 0.06 -1.78
CA MET A 102 -11.18 -1.27 -2.08
C MET A 102 -11.01 -2.10 -0.81
N TYR A 103 -10.35 -1.55 0.20
CA TYR A 103 -10.08 -2.34 1.41
C TYR A 103 -11.34 -2.60 2.22
N GLU A 104 -12.26 -1.65 2.24
CA GLU A 104 -13.54 -1.88 2.91
C GLU A 104 -14.28 -3.05 2.26
N ASN A 105 -14.35 -3.06 0.94
CA ASN A 105 -15.04 -4.12 0.22
C ASN A 105 -14.35 -5.46 0.36
N MET A 106 -13.03 -5.48 0.30
CA MET A 106 -12.28 -6.73 0.43
C MET A 106 -12.42 -7.31 1.83
N LEU A 107 -12.38 -6.45 2.85
CA LEU A 107 -12.54 -6.92 4.22
C LEU A 107 -13.96 -7.43 4.46
N ASP A 108 -14.98 -6.72 3.93
CA ASP A 108 -16.35 -7.20 4.00
C ASP A 108 -16.48 -8.60 3.41
N ALA A 109 -15.88 -8.80 2.24
CA ALA A 109 -15.94 -10.10 1.58
C ALA A 109 -15.28 -11.19 2.43
N CYS A 110 -14.14 -10.88 3.04
CA CYS A 110 -13.45 -11.85 3.91
C CYS A 110 -14.30 -12.20 5.12
N LEU A 111 -14.91 -11.20 5.75
CA LEU A 111 -15.67 -11.44 6.98
C LEU A 111 -16.99 -12.16 6.67
N GLU A 112 -17.67 -11.79 5.60
CA GLU A 112 -18.95 -12.42 5.23
C GLU A 112 -18.80 -13.88 4.87
N ASN A 113 -17.65 -14.24 4.30
CA ASN A 113 -17.41 -15.59 3.81
C ASN A 113 -16.45 -16.37 4.69
N ASP A 114 -16.07 -15.83 5.85
CA ASP A 114 -15.10 -16.45 6.76
C ASP A 114 -13.83 -16.82 5.99
N ALA A 115 -13.40 -15.93 5.09
CA ALA A 115 -12.26 -16.17 4.24
C ALA A 115 -11.02 -15.47 4.80
N GLN A 116 -9.86 -16.01 4.48
CA GLN A 116 -8.59 -15.41 4.87
C GLN A 116 -7.94 -14.64 3.74
N LEU A 117 -8.48 -14.73 2.53
CA LEU A 117 -7.92 -14.07 1.37
C LEU A 117 -9.02 -13.53 0.49
N ALA A 118 -8.87 -12.30 0.05
CA ALA A 118 -9.72 -11.69 -0.95
C ALA A 118 -8.85 -11.11 -2.05
N VAL A 119 -9.31 -11.23 -3.28
CA VAL A 119 -8.58 -10.71 -4.44
C VAL A 119 -9.54 -9.85 -5.24
N CYS A 120 -9.11 -8.65 -5.59
CA CYS A 120 -9.89 -7.80 -6.48
C CYS A 120 -9.20 -7.75 -7.84
N SER A 121 -9.99 -7.44 -8.86
CA SER A 121 -9.45 -7.29 -10.19
C SER A 121 -8.80 -5.91 -10.33
N TYR A 122 -7.99 -5.76 -11.35
CA TYR A 122 -7.36 -4.49 -11.65
C TYR A 122 -7.56 -4.19 -13.13
N ARG A 123 -7.28 -2.95 -13.51
CA ARG A 123 -7.26 -2.56 -14.91
C ARG A 123 -6.13 -1.60 -15.15
N GLN A 124 -5.59 -1.62 -16.35
CA GLN A 124 -4.58 -0.66 -16.78
C GLN A 124 -5.29 0.57 -17.32
N ILE A 125 -4.73 1.73 -17.02
CA ILE A 125 -5.36 3.00 -17.35
C ILE A 125 -4.41 3.82 -18.20
N GLY A 126 -4.96 4.44 -19.25
CA GLY A 126 -4.22 5.39 -20.05
C GLY A 126 -3.10 4.81 -20.85
N SER A 127 -3.24 3.55 -21.24
CA SER A 127 -2.16 2.88 -21.96
C SER A 127 -2.72 2.02 -23.08
N GLU A 128 -2.21 2.28 -24.26
CA GLU A 128 -2.48 1.40 -25.41
C GLU A 128 -1.77 0.08 -25.25
N LYS A 129 -0.88 -0.03 -24.32
CA LYS A 129 -0.18 -1.27 -24.07
C LYS A 129 -0.93 -2.16 -23.12
N ALA A 130 -2.02 -1.70 -22.60
CA ALA A 130 -2.86 -2.52 -21.75
C ALA A 130 -3.39 -3.68 -22.56
N GLN A 131 -3.27 -4.85 -22.10
CA GLN A 131 -3.68 -6.03 -22.85
C GLN A 131 -4.04 -7.14 -21.92
#